data_51835f99558981b1f6f7dfca3ead1fc7
#
_entry.id   51835f99558981b1f6f7dfca3ead1fc7
#
_cell.length_a   1.000
_cell.length_b   1.000
_cell.length_c   1.000
_cell.angle_alpha   90.00
_cell.angle_beta   90.00
_cell.angle_gamma   90.00
#
_symmetry.space_group_name_H-M   'P 1'
#
loop_
_entity.id
_entity.type
_entity.pdbx_description
1 polymer ?
#
loop_
_entity_poly.entity_id
_entity_poly.type
_entity_poly.pdbx_seq_one_letter_code
_entity_poly.pdbx_strand_id
1 'polypeptide(L)'
;MNANDRTGKVQAEAAGQPARIGEMLGLNAVALDDVGLARVVVLGLPTSAAEALGRVIGRAQVVGPLIPEATLRRARRGRKALSREMSGRLYELSRVVDAANRSFGGDRAAVDRFLARPHPLLDGMTPLAMAQSGSAGAQAVINLIRRADAGVAV
;
A
#
# COMPACT_ATOMS: atom_id res chain seq x y z
N MET A 1 11.60 2.61 -25.54
CA MET A 1 11.97 2.34 -24.14
C MET A 1 13.10 3.29 -23.78
N ASN A 2 12.80 4.38 -23.13
CA ASN A 2 13.74 5.46 -22.88
C ASN A 2 14.65 5.15 -21.69
N ALA A 3 15.92 5.58 -21.76
CA ALA A 3 16.93 5.40 -20.69
C ALA A 3 16.46 5.93 -19.32
N ASN A 4 15.54 6.88 -19.31
CA ASN A 4 14.95 7.48 -18.11
C ASN A 4 14.05 6.50 -17.33
N ASP A 5 13.44 5.53 -18.01
CA ASP A 5 12.56 4.52 -17.39
C ASP A 5 13.38 3.47 -16.62
N ARG A 6 14.57 3.14 -17.13
CA ARG A 6 15.50 2.22 -16.46
C ARG A 6 16.13 2.83 -15.21
N THR A 7 16.44 4.12 -15.24
CA THR A 7 17.04 4.82 -14.10
C THR A 7 16.06 4.96 -12.95
N GLY A 8 14.80 5.26 -13.24
CA GLY A 8 13.73 5.31 -12.22
C GLY A 8 13.48 3.95 -11.57
N LYS A 9 13.50 2.87 -12.35
CA LYS A 9 13.27 1.51 -11.85
C LYS A 9 14.40 1.00 -10.96
N VAL A 10 15.66 1.30 -11.33
CA VAL A 10 16.84 0.94 -10.53
C VAL A 10 16.91 1.74 -9.23
N GLN A 11 16.51 3.01 -9.26
CA GLN A 11 16.44 3.85 -8.05
C GLN A 11 15.32 3.41 -7.10
N ALA A 12 14.17 2.97 -7.63
CA ALA A 12 13.07 2.44 -6.82
C ALA A 12 13.44 1.11 -6.14
N GLU A 13 14.22 0.27 -6.79
CA GLU A 13 14.72 -0.99 -6.20
C GLU A 13 15.74 -0.76 -5.09
N ALA A 14 16.53 0.31 -5.18
CA ALA A 14 17.51 0.70 -4.16
C ALA A 14 16.88 1.50 -3.01
N ALA A 15 15.66 2.03 -3.17
CA ALA A 15 14.98 2.81 -2.15
C ALA A 15 14.54 1.93 -0.96
N GLY A 16 14.69 2.43 0.25
CA GLY A 16 14.16 1.78 1.46
C GLY A 16 12.63 1.72 1.45
N GLN A 17 12.07 0.85 2.28
CA GLN A 17 10.62 0.67 2.39
C GLN A 17 9.86 1.99 2.65
N PRO A 18 10.29 2.88 3.56
CA PRO A 18 9.58 4.13 3.79
C PRO A 18 9.50 5.02 2.54
N ALA A 19 10.56 5.06 1.75
CA ALA A 19 10.59 5.83 0.51
C ALA A 19 9.65 5.25 -0.55
N ARG A 20 9.60 3.92 -0.70
CA ARG A 20 8.69 3.26 -1.64
C ARG A 20 7.22 3.45 -1.26
N ILE A 21 6.90 3.31 0.03
CA ILE A 21 5.54 3.56 0.54
C ILE A 21 5.18 5.03 0.37
N GLY A 22 6.09 5.95 0.69
CA GLY A 22 5.89 7.38 0.48
C GLY A 22 5.58 7.72 -0.97
N GLU A 23 6.30 7.15 -1.91
CA GLU A 23 6.05 7.31 -3.34
C GLU A 23 4.67 6.77 -3.74
N MET A 24 4.30 5.59 -3.26
CA MET A 24 2.99 4.97 -3.50
C MET A 24 1.83 5.82 -2.99
N LEU A 25 2.03 6.52 -1.87
CA LEU A 25 1.07 7.44 -1.28
C LEU A 25 1.16 8.87 -1.83
N GLY A 26 1.99 9.11 -2.85
CA GLY A 26 2.16 10.42 -3.45
C GLY A 26 2.80 11.46 -2.52
N LEU A 27 3.51 11.01 -1.49
CA LEU A 27 4.28 11.87 -0.59
C LEU A 27 5.63 12.22 -1.22
N ASN A 28 6.23 13.32 -0.77
CA ASN A 28 7.57 13.66 -1.20
C ASN A 28 8.58 12.70 -0.56
N ALA A 29 8.91 11.65 -1.30
CA ALA A 29 9.65 10.48 -0.79
C ALA A 29 11.16 10.71 -0.56
N VAL A 30 11.72 11.80 -1.08
CA VAL A 30 13.19 12.00 -1.14
C VAL A 30 13.85 12.05 0.23
N ALA A 31 13.08 12.23 1.30
CA ALA A 31 13.62 12.35 2.67
C ALA A 31 12.84 11.52 3.71
N LEU A 32 12.00 10.56 3.30
CA LEU A 32 11.24 9.76 4.25
C LEU A 32 12.07 8.56 4.73
N ASP A 33 12.41 8.59 5.99
CA ASP A 33 12.84 7.43 6.78
C ASP A 33 11.63 6.85 7.55
N ASP A 34 11.86 5.81 8.33
CA ASP A 34 10.82 5.17 9.15
C ASP A 34 10.12 6.14 10.10
N VAL A 35 10.89 7.04 10.71
CA VAL A 35 10.36 8.02 11.67
C VAL A 35 9.55 9.09 10.96
N GLY A 36 10.04 9.57 9.84
CA GLY A 36 9.34 10.56 9.01
C GLY A 36 8.01 10.04 8.49
N LEU A 37 7.98 8.81 7.96
CA LEU A 37 6.77 8.18 7.51
C LEU A 37 5.77 7.95 8.66
N ALA A 38 6.24 7.42 9.79
CA ALA A 38 5.39 7.22 10.96
C ALA A 38 4.75 8.52 11.45
N ARG A 39 5.54 9.61 11.47
CA ARG A 39 5.05 10.93 11.85
C ARG A 39 3.95 11.44 10.93
N VAL A 40 4.13 11.34 9.62
CA VAL A 40 3.14 11.79 8.64
C VAL A 40 1.84 10.99 8.77
N VAL A 41 1.92 9.67 8.96
CA VAL A 41 0.74 8.82 9.17
C VAL A 41 -0.01 9.21 10.44
N VAL A 42 0.70 9.45 11.55
CA VAL A 42 0.09 9.82 12.83
C VAL A 42 -0.58 11.20 12.76
N LEU A 43 0.04 12.17 12.10
CA LEU A 43 -0.51 13.52 11.92
C LEU A 43 -1.68 13.56 10.93
N GLY A 44 -1.78 12.58 10.06
CA GLY A 44 -2.81 12.48 9.04
C GLY A 44 -2.26 12.69 7.63
N LEU A 45 -2.51 11.70 6.77
CA LEU A 45 -2.15 11.78 5.36
C LEU A 45 -3.05 12.78 4.62
N PRO A 46 -2.54 13.44 3.56
CA PRO A 46 -3.39 14.27 2.72
C PRO A 46 -4.40 13.40 1.97
N THR A 47 -5.53 13.97 1.57
CA THR A 47 -6.55 13.26 0.79
C THR A 47 -6.01 12.73 -0.54
N SER A 48 -5.00 13.39 -1.11
CA SER A 48 -4.30 12.93 -2.30
C SER A 48 -3.62 11.57 -2.14
N ALA A 49 -3.29 11.15 -0.92
CA ALA A 49 -2.72 9.83 -0.66
C ALA A 49 -3.70 8.69 -1.00
N ALA A 50 -4.99 8.88 -0.73
CA ALA A 50 -6.02 7.92 -1.13
C ALA A 50 -6.12 7.79 -2.65
N GLU A 51 -6.05 8.90 -3.37
CA GLU A 51 -6.05 8.91 -4.83
C GLU A 51 -4.77 8.26 -5.41
N ALA A 52 -3.62 8.54 -4.81
CA ALA A 52 -2.35 7.95 -5.22
C ALA A 52 -2.37 6.42 -5.09
N LEU A 53 -2.78 5.91 -3.94
CA LEU A 53 -2.92 4.46 -3.74
C LEU A 53 -4.00 3.86 -4.66
N GLY A 54 -5.09 4.57 -4.87
CA GLY A 54 -6.14 4.17 -5.81
C GLY A 54 -5.67 4.03 -7.26
N ARG A 55 -4.70 4.82 -7.69
CA ARG A 55 -4.06 4.65 -9.00
C ARG A 55 -3.22 3.38 -9.07
N VAL A 56 -2.69 2.92 -7.94
CA VAL A 56 -1.87 1.70 -7.87
C VAL A 56 -2.73 0.44 -7.90
N ILE A 57 -3.77 0.35 -7.09
CA ILE A 57 -4.55 -0.89 -6.88
C ILE A 57 -6.02 -0.81 -7.31
N GLY A 58 -6.43 0.32 -7.86
CA GLY A 58 -7.82 0.61 -8.18
C GLY A 58 -8.52 1.43 -7.09
N ARG A 59 -9.21 2.48 -7.50
CA ARG A 59 -9.90 3.40 -6.58
C ARG A 59 -10.93 2.69 -5.70
N ALA A 60 -11.66 1.74 -6.28
CA ALA A 60 -12.69 0.97 -5.57
C ALA A 60 -12.15 0.11 -4.42
N GLN A 61 -10.84 -0.15 -4.39
CA GLN A 61 -10.18 -0.90 -3.31
C GLN A 61 -9.78 0.00 -2.13
N VAL A 62 -9.75 1.29 -2.34
CA VAL A 62 -9.35 2.30 -1.34
C VAL A 62 -10.57 3.07 -0.85
N VAL A 63 -11.31 3.67 -1.77
CA VAL A 63 -12.50 4.47 -1.46
C VAL A 63 -13.71 3.56 -1.36
N GLY A 64 -14.32 3.53 -0.21
CA GLY A 64 -15.33 2.58 0.23
C GLY A 64 -14.76 1.66 1.32
N PRO A 65 -13.89 0.71 0.98
CA PRO A 65 -13.36 -0.24 1.96
C PRO A 65 -12.52 0.39 3.07
N LEU A 66 -11.65 1.35 2.74
CA LEU A 66 -10.76 2.00 3.71
C LEU A 66 -11.28 3.36 4.16
N ILE A 67 -11.75 4.16 3.23
CA ILE A 67 -12.22 5.53 3.46
C ILE A 67 -13.58 5.69 2.80
N PRO A 68 -14.65 5.96 3.57
CA PRO A 68 -15.96 6.25 2.98
C PRO A 68 -15.89 7.42 2.00
N GLU A 69 -16.57 7.30 0.86
CA GLU A 69 -16.60 8.34 -0.19
C GLU A 69 -16.97 9.72 0.35
N ALA A 70 -18.02 9.78 1.18
CA ALA A 70 -18.48 11.04 1.77
C ALA A 70 -17.43 11.67 2.70
N THR A 71 -16.68 10.84 3.43
CA THR A 71 -15.63 11.31 4.32
C THR A 71 -14.46 11.89 3.54
N LEU A 72 -14.03 11.19 2.48
CA LEU A 72 -12.96 11.68 1.59
C LEU A 72 -13.36 13.03 0.95
N ARG A 73 -14.57 13.11 0.43
CA ARG A 73 -15.09 14.33 -0.20
C ARG A 73 -15.17 15.51 0.79
N ARG A 74 -15.62 15.25 2.01
CA ARG A 74 -15.69 16.26 3.07
C ARG A 74 -14.32 16.78 3.47
N ALA A 75 -13.36 15.88 3.66
CA ALA A 75 -11.98 16.23 3.99
C ALA A 75 -11.35 17.08 2.87
N ARG A 76 -11.58 16.70 1.62
CA ARG A 76 -11.09 17.43 0.45
C ARG A 76 -11.68 18.84 0.37
N ARG A 77 -12.98 18.99 0.56
CA ARG A 77 -13.66 20.32 0.58
C ARG A 77 -13.13 21.20 1.69
N GLY A 78 -12.94 20.64 2.88
CA GLY A 78 -12.42 21.35 4.04
C GLY A 78 -10.91 21.56 4.04
N ARG A 79 -10.19 21.06 3.02
CA ARG A 79 -8.72 21.08 2.95
C ARG A 79 -8.08 20.51 4.23
N LYS A 80 -8.68 19.43 4.76
CA LYS A 80 -8.23 18.76 5.97
C LYS A 80 -7.50 17.47 5.61
N ALA A 81 -6.53 17.10 6.45
CA ALA A 81 -5.91 15.79 6.38
C ALA A 81 -6.93 14.69 6.75
N LEU A 82 -6.64 13.48 6.32
CA LEU A 82 -7.35 12.28 6.77
C LEU A 82 -7.11 12.06 8.27
N SER A 83 -8.05 11.41 8.93
CA SER A 83 -7.87 11.01 10.33
C SER A 83 -6.67 10.07 10.49
N ARG A 84 -6.14 9.98 11.70
CA ARG A 84 -5.09 9.03 12.04
C ARG A 84 -5.49 7.60 11.70
N GLU A 85 -6.73 7.21 11.98
CA GLU A 85 -7.26 5.88 11.67
C GLU A 85 -7.25 5.59 10.17
N MET A 86 -7.80 6.50 9.37
CA MET A 86 -7.83 6.35 7.90
C MET A 86 -6.44 6.37 7.28
N SER A 87 -5.57 7.23 7.79
CA SER A 87 -4.17 7.27 7.39
C SER A 87 -3.45 5.97 7.70
N GLY A 88 -3.71 5.39 8.86
CA GLY A 88 -3.20 4.08 9.25
C GLY A 88 -3.67 2.95 8.31
N ARG A 89 -4.93 2.97 7.89
CA ARG A 89 -5.48 1.99 6.93
C ARG A 89 -4.80 2.09 5.57
N LEU A 90 -4.58 3.30 5.05
CA LEU A 90 -3.83 3.51 3.82
C LEU A 90 -2.39 3.00 3.94
N TYR A 91 -1.73 3.31 5.05
CA TYR A 91 -0.38 2.86 5.32
C TYR A 91 -0.28 1.33 5.35
N GLU A 92 -1.16 0.65 6.08
CA GLU A 92 -1.15 -0.81 6.18
C GLU A 92 -1.35 -1.49 4.83
N LEU A 93 -2.28 -1.01 4.03
CA LEU A 93 -2.48 -1.54 2.69
C LEU A 93 -1.27 -1.28 1.78
N SER A 94 -0.65 -0.11 1.89
CA SER A 94 0.58 0.21 1.15
C SER A 94 1.73 -0.74 1.49
N ARG A 95 1.87 -1.15 2.75
CA ARG A 95 2.86 -2.16 3.18
C ARG A 95 2.66 -3.50 2.48
N VAL A 96 1.41 -3.94 2.38
CA VAL A 96 1.06 -5.20 1.69
C VAL A 96 1.38 -5.10 0.20
N VAL A 97 1.01 -4.00 -0.44
CA VAL A 97 1.28 -3.78 -1.87
C VAL A 97 2.78 -3.71 -2.13
N ASP A 98 3.55 -3.03 -1.28
CA ASP A 98 5.02 -2.98 -1.38
C ASP A 98 5.63 -4.38 -1.27
N ALA A 99 5.21 -5.16 -0.28
CA ALA A 99 5.70 -6.52 -0.09
C ALA A 99 5.38 -7.42 -1.30
N ALA A 100 4.17 -7.34 -1.83
CA ALA A 100 3.77 -8.08 -3.03
C ALA A 100 4.57 -7.65 -4.26
N ASN A 101 4.73 -6.34 -4.48
CA ASN A 101 5.52 -5.81 -5.59
C ASN A 101 6.96 -6.34 -5.57
N ARG A 102 7.57 -6.40 -4.41
CA ARG A 102 8.93 -6.92 -4.25
C ARG A 102 9.00 -8.43 -4.50
N SER A 103 8.07 -9.18 -3.94
CA SER A 103 8.01 -10.63 -4.10
C SER A 103 7.81 -11.05 -5.56
N PHE A 104 7.00 -10.30 -6.29
CA PHE A 104 6.72 -10.57 -7.71
C PHE A 104 7.61 -9.78 -8.69
N GLY A 105 8.69 -9.16 -8.21
CA GLY A 105 9.65 -8.45 -9.06
C GLY A 105 9.06 -7.28 -9.85
N GLY A 106 8.01 -6.64 -9.33
CA GLY A 106 7.32 -5.53 -10.00
C GLY A 106 6.36 -5.96 -11.11
N ASP A 107 6.09 -7.26 -11.26
CA ASP A 107 5.07 -7.75 -12.21
C ASP A 107 3.67 -7.40 -11.71
N ARG A 108 3.12 -6.32 -12.24
CA ARG A 108 1.81 -5.79 -11.85
C ARG A 108 0.69 -6.82 -11.99
N ALA A 109 0.66 -7.56 -13.09
CA ALA A 109 -0.38 -8.56 -13.32
C ALA A 109 -0.30 -9.69 -12.29
N ALA A 110 0.91 -10.11 -11.90
CA ALA A 110 1.10 -11.11 -10.84
C ALA A 110 0.64 -10.60 -9.48
N VAL A 111 0.95 -9.34 -9.14
CA VAL A 111 0.49 -8.68 -7.91
C VAL A 111 -1.04 -8.62 -7.87
N ASP A 112 -1.67 -8.16 -8.94
CA ASP A 112 -3.14 -8.04 -9.02
C ASP A 112 -3.81 -9.42 -8.87
N ARG A 113 -3.28 -10.45 -9.52
CA ARG A 113 -3.80 -11.83 -9.36
C ARG A 113 -3.63 -12.34 -7.93
N PHE A 114 -2.48 -12.12 -7.32
CA PHE A 114 -2.24 -12.52 -5.93
C PHE A 114 -3.22 -11.83 -4.97
N LEU A 115 -3.37 -10.52 -5.08
CA LEU A 115 -4.26 -9.75 -4.20
C LEU A 115 -5.74 -10.14 -4.34
N ALA A 116 -6.16 -10.57 -5.52
CA ALA A 116 -7.56 -10.89 -5.83
C ALA A 116 -7.93 -12.36 -5.65
N ARG A 117 -6.97 -13.25 -5.42
CA ARG A 117 -7.22 -14.70 -5.35
C ARG A 117 -7.39 -15.17 -3.90
N PRO A 118 -8.51 -15.83 -3.54
CA PRO A 118 -8.67 -16.43 -2.21
C PRO A 118 -7.52 -17.38 -1.86
N HIS A 119 -7.09 -17.35 -0.61
CA HIS A 119 -5.97 -18.18 -0.14
C HIS A 119 -6.35 -19.02 1.08
N PRO A 120 -6.05 -20.33 1.10
CA PRO A 120 -6.42 -21.22 2.22
C PRO A 120 -5.86 -20.76 3.57
N LEU A 121 -4.63 -20.27 3.63
CA LEU A 121 -3.99 -19.77 4.87
C LEU A 121 -4.53 -18.42 5.34
N LEU A 122 -5.46 -17.82 4.61
CA LEU A 122 -6.18 -16.60 4.98
C LEU A 122 -7.67 -16.89 5.19
N ASP A 123 -8.03 -18.09 5.64
CA ASP A 123 -9.41 -18.54 5.82
C ASP A 123 -10.27 -18.41 4.54
N GLY A 124 -9.65 -18.59 3.38
CA GLY A 124 -10.32 -18.43 2.10
C GLY A 124 -10.57 -16.98 1.67
N MET A 125 -10.13 -16.00 2.46
CA MET A 125 -10.18 -14.59 2.06
C MET A 125 -9.12 -14.27 1.02
N THR A 126 -9.37 -13.25 0.21
CA THR A 126 -8.33 -12.69 -0.64
C THR A 126 -7.30 -11.94 0.21
N PRO A 127 -6.03 -11.91 -0.21
CA PRO A 127 -5.02 -11.07 0.45
C PRO A 127 -5.44 -9.61 0.57
N LEU A 128 -6.12 -9.09 -0.44
CA LEU A 128 -6.63 -7.71 -0.41
C LEU A 128 -7.69 -7.52 0.68
N ALA A 129 -8.70 -8.38 0.73
CA ALA A 129 -9.74 -8.29 1.76
C ALA A 129 -9.16 -8.47 3.18
N MET A 130 -8.21 -9.40 3.34
CA MET A 130 -7.52 -9.59 4.61
C MET A 130 -6.74 -8.33 5.01
N ALA A 131 -6.01 -7.72 4.10
CA ALA A 131 -5.26 -6.48 4.36
C ALA A 131 -6.17 -5.30 4.69
N GLN A 132 -7.35 -5.23 4.06
CA GLN A 132 -8.35 -4.20 4.34
C GLN A 132 -9.02 -4.36 5.71
N SER A 133 -8.95 -5.53 6.32
CA SER A 133 -9.60 -5.80 7.62
C SER A 133 -8.92 -5.13 8.82
N GLY A 134 -7.68 -4.67 8.66
CA GLY A 134 -6.93 -3.97 9.71
C GLY A 134 -5.45 -4.35 9.73
N SER A 135 -4.72 -3.83 10.72
CA SER A 135 -3.27 -4.02 10.81
C SER A 135 -2.86 -5.48 11.01
N ALA A 136 -3.62 -6.23 11.80
CA ALA A 136 -3.38 -7.67 12.00
C ALA A 136 -3.58 -8.45 10.69
N GLY A 137 -4.59 -8.12 9.90
CA GLY A 137 -4.83 -8.72 8.60
C GLY A 137 -3.73 -8.38 7.58
N ALA A 138 -3.30 -7.13 7.54
CA ALA A 138 -2.17 -6.71 6.72
C ALA A 138 -0.90 -7.47 7.09
N GLN A 139 -0.63 -7.63 8.38
CA GLN A 139 0.54 -8.38 8.85
C GLN A 139 0.46 -9.86 8.48
N ALA A 140 -0.74 -10.46 8.55
CA ALA A 140 -0.93 -11.86 8.12
C ALA A 140 -0.58 -12.06 6.64
N VAL A 141 -0.99 -11.13 5.78
CA VAL A 141 -0.63 -11.18 4.34
C VAL A 141 0.87 -11.02 4.13
N ILE A 142 1.50 -10.07 4.82
CA ILE A 142 2.95 -9.86 4.75
C ILE A 142 3.71 -11.12 5.19
N ASN A 143 3.27 -11.77 6.26
CA ASN A 143 3.86 -13.01 6.74
C ASN A 143 3.68 -14.15 5.72
N LEU A 144 2.54 -14.22 5.06
CA LEU A 144 2.30 -15.19 3.97
C LEU A 144 3.29 -14.98 2.82
N ILE A 145 3.48 -13.75 2.37
CA ILE A 145 4.45 -13.40 1.32
C ILE A 145 5.87 -13.79 1.74
N ARG A 146 6.28 -13.45 2.96
CA ARG A 146 7.61 -13.78 3.48
C ARG A 146 7.86 -15.29 3.53
N ARG A 147 6.86 -16.08 3.90
CA ARG A 147 6.96 -17.54 3.92
C ARG A 147 7.12 -18.11 2.52
N ALA A 148 6.38 -17.58 1.56
CA ALA A 148 6.52 -17.97 0.15
C ALA A 148 7.91 -17.64 -0.39
N ASP A 149 8.42 -16.43 -0.11
CA ASP A 149 9.76 -15.99 -0.52
C ASP A 149 10.88 -16.85 0.11
N ALA A 150 10.65 -17.33 1.33
CA ALA A 150 11.58 -18.24 2.01
C ALA A 150 11.48 -19.70 1.55
N GLY A 151 10.62 -20.02 0.57
CA GLY A 151 10.42 -21.37 0.06
C GLY A 151 9.63 -22.28 1.00
N VAL A 152 8.93 -21.72 1.99
CA VAL A 152 8.03 -22.49 2.86
C VAL A 152 6.73 -22.76 2.11
N ALA A 153 6.21 -23.98 2.18
CA ALA A 153 4.94 -24.32 1.54
C ALA A 153 3.80 -23.44 2.06
N VAL A 154 3.06 -22.87 1.14
CA VAL A 154 1.93 -21.98 1.41
C VAL A 154 0.69 -22.35 0.59
#